data_3e18525c850f0b26493d6b0249dc4f07
#
_entry.id   3e18525c850f0b26493d6b0249dc4f07
#
_cell.length_a   1.000
_cell.length_b   1.000
_cell.length_c   1.000
_cell.angle_alpha   90.00
_cell.angle_beta   90.00
_cell.angle_gamma   90.00
#
_symmetry.space_group_name_H-M   'P 1'
#
loop_
_entity.id
_entity.type
_entity.pdbx_description
1 polymer ?
#
loop_
_entity_poly.entity_id
_entity_poly.type
_entity_poly.pdbx_seq_one_letter_code
_entity_poly.pdbx_strand_id
1 'polypeptide(L)'
;YVKDPNFAVLGAAVYAFSGWGLYNIFFNHFIDVLALFPWMLWALDETIYERRHGWFAFWVAVNLLNNYFFFVGQVLFLVIYFVCKLSAGEFRLTPRLFGQLAFESLLGVALGFVVLWPTVLSVLQNPRTIDLSSGWGFLTYSKPQQYLAILLSWVLPPDSPYMTSIWSEGIIKWTSMTAYLPLCSLAGVVAYWRARQGDSKKRIIAVCMVFALVPILNSAFYALNSSYYARWFYMPVLILAAMTVSAWEDPSLDLARPARSIALVMIATLAFALVPVQDATTKEWSLGVLQNPGQYCAVLAFGLGGLAVYHCICRRWQQRRVFARRLLAGVLAFSCLFGIVHIGIGKFGQWNTDSDLVEQYINALALKEDLPEGDWRIDTYKTHDNLGLWLDKSCLQYFGSTAAPSILSFYPALGVKRDVRSQPELSNYALRGLLSVRYLLTTLAHQKQFHAEADEGWAYYDTLDGYVLYENQNYVPMGFTYDYYLTETQYEDTVTPTRSNLLMRALVLTEEDAVAYGQYLTPLPTAELNDLTYTRYTQDCADRRASACTAFEMTSAGFHAEA
;
A
#
# COMPACT_ATOMS: atom_id res chain seq x y z
N TYR A 1 -7.83 -32.49 1.83
CA TYR A 1 -8.02 -31.89 0.50
C TYR A 1 -7.16 -32.53 -0.57
N VAL A 2 -5.92 -32.91 -0.27
CA VAL A 2 -4.93 -33.51 -1.17
C VAL A 2 -4.53 -34.86 -0.57
N LYS A 3 -4.60 -35.95 -1.35
CA LYS A 3 -4.36 -37.30 -0.86
C LYS A 3 -2.89 -37.67 -0.89
N ASP A 4 -2.18 -37.26 -1.95
CA ASP A 4 -0.75 -37.56 -2.13
C ASP A 4 0.10 -36.41 -1.55
N PRO A 5 1.04 -36.70 -0.62
CA PRO A 5 1.94 -35.70 -0.04
C PRO A 5 2.76 -34.90 -1.08
N ASN A 6 3.12 -35.51 -2.21
CA ASN A 6 3.86 -34.82 -3.26
C ASN A 6 3.02 -33.68 -3.89
N PHE A 7 1.72 -33.92 -4.07
CA PHE A 7 0.82 -32.88 -4.56
C PHE A 7 0.51 -31.83 -3.49
N ALA A 8 0.54 -32.20 -2.19
CA ALA A 8 0.42 -31.21 -1.11
C ALA A 8 1.60 -30.23 -1.13
N VAL A 9 2.85 -30.72 -1.24
CA VAL A 9 4.05 -29.89 -1.38
C VAL A 9 3.99 -29.02 -2.64
N LEU A 10 3.54 -29.60 -3.75
CA LEU A 10 3.36 -28.87 -5.00
C LEU A 10 2.33 -27.75 -4.86
N GLY A 11 1.21 -28.01 -4.16
CA GLY A 11 0.19 -27.00 -3.88
C GLY A 11 0.71 -25.84 -3.02
N ALA A 12 1.50 -26.16 -2.01
CA ALA A 12 2.18 -25.16 -1.18
C ALA A 12 3.13 -24.29 -2.02
N ALA A 13 3.92 -24.89 -2.92
CA ALA A 13 4.81 -24.17 -3.81
C ALA A 13 4.04 -23.26 -4.79
N VAL A 14 2.94 -23.75 -5.38
CA VAL A 14 2.08 -22.97 -6.29
C VAL A 14 1.47 -21.78 -5.55
N TYR A 15 1.05 -21.95 -4.32
CA TYR A 15 0.49 -20.87 -3.50
C TYR A 15 1.56 -19.85 -3.09
N ALA A 16 2.67 -20.32 -2.54
CA ALA A 16 3.75 -19.46 -2.06
C ALA A 16 4.36 -18.59 -3.18
N PHE A 17 4.58 -19.18 -4.36
CA PHE A 17 5.11 -18.51 -5.53
C PHE A 17 4.04 -18.03 -6.52
N SER A 18 2.80 -17.89 -6.06
CA SER A 18 1.74 -17.27 -6.85
C SER A 18 2.09 -15.84 -7.27
N GLY A 19 1.38 -15.32 -8.25
CA GLY A 19 1.53 -13.92 -8.68
C GLY A 19 1.40 -12.96 -7.50
N TRP A 20 0.49 -13.23 -6.56
CA TRP A 20 0.34 -12.42 -5.37
C TRP A 20 1.60 -12.41 -4.49
N GLY A 21 2.21 -13.55 -4.26
CA GLY A 21 3.47 -13.64 -3.50
C GLY A 21 4.62 -12.94 -4.22
N LEU A 22 4.75 -13.14 -5.54
CA LEU A 22 5.79 -12.50 -6.36
C LEU A 22 5.65 -10.98 -6.44
N TYR A 23 4.42 -10.47 -6.59
CA TYR A 23 4.17 -9.02 -6.59
C TYR A 23 4.50 -8.38 -5.24
N ASN A 24 4.05 -9.02 -4.15
CA ASN A 24 4.19 -8.46 -2.80
C ASN A 24 5.55 -8.72 -2.15
N ILE A 25 6.51 -9.34 -2.84
CA ILE A 25 7.88 -9.52 -2.32
C ILE A 25 8.59 -8.18 -2.04
N PHE A 26 8.13 -7.09 -2.65
CA PHE A 26 8.59 -5.74 -2.38
C PHE A 26 7.98 -5.12 -1.10
N PHE A 27 7.00 -5.79 -0.49
CA PHE A 27 6.30 -5.37 0.73
C PHE A 27 6.40 -6.47 1.78
N ASN A 28 7.53 -6.53 2.48
CA ASN A 28 7.86 -7.64 3.39
C ASN A 28 6.76 -7.96 4.39
N HIS A 29 6.11 -6.94 4.96
CA HIS A 29 5.02 -7.09 5.93
C HIS A 29 3.71 -7.67 5.33
N PHE A 30 3.64 -7.93 4.03
CA PHE A 30 2.51 -8.61 3.40
C PHE A 30 2.75 -10.12 3.28
N ILE A 31 4.00 -10.57 3.25
CA ILE A 31 4.31 -12.00 3.07
C ILE A 31 3.88 -12.85 4.26
N ASP A 32 3.90 -12.28 5.47
CA ASP A 32 3.49 -12.98 6.69
C ASP A 32 2.04 -13.45 6.64
N VAL A 33 1.13 -12.64 6.08
CA VAL A 33 -0.29 -13.04 5.96
C VAL A 33 -0.48 -14.19 4.99
N LEU A 34 0.37 -14.28 3.94
CA LEU A 34 0.37 -15.41 3.01
C LEU A 34 0.73 -16.73 3.73
N ALA A 35 1.67 -16.65 4.68
CA ALA A 35 2.12 -17.82 5.44
C ALA A 35 1.14 -18.23 6.56
N LEU A 36 0.52 -17.24 7.24
CA LEU A 36 -0.27 -17.49 8.45
C LEU A 36 -1.75 -17.78 8.17
N PHE A 37 -2.33 -17.20 7.14
CA PHE A 37 -3.74 -17.38 6.82
C PHE A 37 -4.16 -18.83 6.55
N PRO A 38 -3.38 -19.68 5.84
CA PRO A 38 -3.76 -21.08 5.61
C PRO A 38 -3.97 -21.88 6.90
N TRP A 39 -3.25 -21.56 7.96
CA TRP A 39 -3.40 -22.21 9.26
C TRP A 39 -4.71 -21.84 9.94
N MET A 40 -5.17 -20.60 9.80
CA MET A 40 -6.46 -20.18 10.33
C MET A 40 -7.61 -20.87 9.57
N LEU A 41 -7.49 -21.00 8.25
CA LEU A 41 -8.47 -21.72 7.43
C LEU A 41 -8.49 -23.22 7.75
N TRP A 42 -7.32 -23.82 7.94
CA TRP A 42 -7.18 -25.21 8.38
C TRP A 42 -7.83 -25.42 9.76
N ALA A 43 -7.57 -24.54 10.72
CA ALA A 43 -8.13 -24.63 12.06
C ALA A 43 -9.66 -24.51 12.07
N LEU A 44 -10.23 -23.66 11.19
CA LEU A 44 -11.68 -23.59 10.98
C LEU A 44 -12.22 -24.96 10.49
N ASP A 45 -11.57 -25.58 9.51
CA ASP A 45 -11.98 -26.89 9.01
C ASP A 45 -11.83 -28.01 10.06
N GLU A 46 -10.75 -28.00 10.84
CA GLU A 46 -10.58 -28.93 11.97
C GLU A 46 -11.70 -28.80 12.99
N THR A 47 -12.15 -27.58 13.28
CA THR A 47 -13.28 -27.34 14.18
C THR A 47 -14.61 -27.85 13.57
N ILE A 48 -14.81 -27.66 12.27
CA ILE A 48 -16.04 -28.08 11.57
C ILE A 48 -16.13 -29.60 11.46
N TYR A 49 -15.05 -30.27 11.00
CA TYR A 49 -15.07 -31.69 10.63
C TYR A 49 -14.63 -32.60 11.76
N GLU A 50 -13.52 -32.25 12.43
CA GLU A 50 -12.88 -33.10 13.44
C GLU A 50 -13.28 -32.74 14.88
N ARG A 51 -14.05 -31.63 15.05
CA ARG A 51 -14.49 -31.14 16.36
C ARG A 51 -13.36 -30.83 17.33
N ARG A 52 -12.18 -30.47 16.79
CA ARG A 52 -11.05 -30.03 17.61
C ARG A 52 -11.29 -28.65 18.17
N HIS A 53 -10.85 -28.41 19.40
CA HIS A 53 -11.07 -27.16 20.12
C HIS A 53 -9.78 -26.38 20.31
N GLY A 54 -9.88 -25.05 20.31
CA GLY A 54 -8.85 -24.11 20.69
C GLY A 54 -7.90 -23.68 19.55
N TRP A 55 -7.69 -24.53 18.54
CA TRP A 55 -6.82 -24.18 17.42
C TRP A 55 -7.37 -23.00 16.59
N PHE A 56 -8.67 -22.94 16.44
CA PHE A 56 -9.27 -21.85 15.69
C PHE A 56 -9.09 -20.52 16.44
N ALA A 57 -9.36 -20.48 17.76
CA ALA A 57 -9.11 -19.29 18.59
C ALA A 57 -7.64 -18.86 18.54
N PHE A 58 -6.70 -19.82 18.63
CA PHE A 58 -5.27 -19.54 18.55
C PHE A 58 -4.89 -18.87 17.22
N TRP A 59 -5.29 -19.44 16.09
CA TRP A 59 -4.94 -18.87 14.79
C TRP A 59 -5.68 -17.59 14.44
N VAL A 60 -6.89 -17.36 14.98
CA VAL A 60 -7.57 -16.07 14.94
C VAL A 60 -6.73 -15.00 15.65
N ALA A 61 -6.26 -15.29 16.87
CA ALA A 61 -5.40 -14.38 17.62
C ALA A 61 -4.08 -14.10 16.89
N VAL A 62 -3.40 -15.12 16.37
CA VAL A 62 -2.13 -14.99 15.65
C VAL A 62 -2.29 -14.09 14.41
N ASN A 63 -3.31 -14.31 13.58
CA ASN A 63 -3.54 -13.49 12.39
C ASN A 63 -3.90 -12.05 12.74
N LEU A 64 -4.70 -11.83 13.80
CA LEU A 64 -5.03 -10.50 14.30
C LEU A 64 -3.79 -9.75 14.79
N LEU A 65 -2.96 -10.39 15.62
CA LEU A 65 -1.73 -9.81 16.17
C LEU A 65 -0.68 -9.54 15.09
N ASN A 66 -0.63 -10.41 14.06
CA ASN A 66 0.29 -10.22 12.96
C ASN A 66 -0.03 -8.97 12.12
N ASN A 67 -1.31 -8.83 11.71
CA ASN A 67 -1.70 -7.71 10.86
C ASN A 67 -3.22 -7.46 10.90
N TYR A 68 -3.64 -6.50 11.71
CA TYR A 68 -5.05 -6.14 11.86
C TYR A 68 -5.70 -5.67 10.54
N PHE A 69 -4.94 -5.01 9.67
CA PHE A 69 -5.46 -4.49 8.40
C PHE A 69 -5.93 -5.62 7.47
N PHE A 70 -5.12 -6.68 7.35
CA PHE A 70 -5.53 -7.86 6.57
C PHE A 70 -6.56 -8.73 7.31
N PHE A 71 -6.53 -8.72 8.64
CA PHE A 71 -7.43 -9.53 9.46
C PHE A 71 -8.91 -9.23 9.20
N VAL A 72 -9.28 -7.97 8.99
CA VAL A 72 -10.65 -7.58 8.62
C VAL A 72 -11.11 -8.33 7.35
N GLY A 73 -10.29 -8.32 6.33
CA GLY A 73 -10.58 -9.06 5.09
C GLY A 73 -10.59 -10.58 5.29
N GLN A 74 -9.73 -11.10 6.16
CA GLN A 74 -9.72 -12.53 6.49
C GLN A 74 -11.03 -12.96 7.16
N VAL A 75 -11.58 -12.17 8.08
CA VAL A 75 -12.87 -12.45 8.71
C VAL A 75 -13.98 -12.52 7.65
N LEU A 76 -14.05 -11.57 6.74
CA LEU A 76 -15.03 -11.58 5.66
C LEU A 76 -14.86 -12.82 4.76
N PHE A 77 -13.63 -13.17 4.41
CA PHE A 77 -13.37 -14.36 3.62
C PHE A 77 -13.77 -15.65 4.34
N LEU A 78 -13.50 -15.77 5.65
CA LEU A 78 -13.93 -16.93 6.45
C LEU A 78 -15.46 -17.09 6.44
N VAL A 79 -16.20 -15.97 6.50
CA VAL A 79 -17.67 -15.99 6.38
C VAL A 79 -18.08 -16.49 4.99
N ILE A 80 -17.50 -15.96 3.92
CA ILE A 80 -17.75 -16.42 2.54
C ILE A 80 -17.44 -17.92 2.41
N TYR A 81 -16.28 -18.34 2.89
CA TYR A 81 -15.85 -19.73 2.87
C TYR A 81 -16.84 -20.66 3.59
N PHE A 82 -17.21 -20.29 4.82
CA PHE A 82 -18.14 -21.04 5.64
C PHE A 82 -19.52 -21.15 4.99
N VAL A 83 -20.08 -20.03 4.52
CA VAL A 83 -21.41 -20.01 3.87
C VAL A 83 -21.41 -20.81 2.57
N CYS A 84 -20.36 -20.70 1.76
CA CYS A 84 -20.26 -21.47 0.52
C CYS A 84 -20.19 -22.98 0.79
N LYS A 85 -19.44 -23.44 1.80
CA LYS A 85 -19.37 -24.87 2.19
C LYS A 85 -20.68 -25.37 2.77
N LEU A 86 -21.32 -24.55 3.63
CA LEU A 86 -22.64 -24.87 4.16
C LEU A 86 -23.68 -24.99 3.05
N SER A 87 -23.69 -24.04 2.10
CA SER A 87 -24.62 -24.06 0.96
C SER A 87 -24.36 -25.19 -0.03
N ALA A 88 -23.12 -25.70 -0.07
CA ALA A 88 -22.77 -26.88 -0.85
C ALA A 88 -23.16 -28.21 -0.15
N GLY A 89 -23.63 -28.14 1.10
CA GLY A 89 -24.02 -29.31 1.87
C GLY A 89 -22.84 -30.13 2.41
N GLU A 90 -21.62 -29.56 2.46
CA GLU A 90 -20.43 -30.27 2.92
C GLU A 90 -20.45 -30.56 4.42
N PHE A 91 -21.23 -29.81 5.19
CA PHE A 91 -21.50 -30.06 6.60
C PHE A 91 -22.87 -29.54 6.99
N ARG A 92 -23.33 -29.90 8.21
CA ARG A 92 -24.58 -29.40 8.79
C ARG A 92 -24.27 -28.48 9.98
N LEU A 93 -24.82 -27.27 9.95
CA LEU A 93 -24.73 -26.33 11.06
C LEU A 93 -25.67 -26.78 12.19
N THR A 94 -25.11 -27.14 13.34
CA THR A 94 -25.84 -27.41 14.56
C THR A 94 -25.66 -26.26 15.55
N PRO A 95 -26.60 -26.02 16.50
CA PRO A 95 -26.44 -24.98 17.52
C PRO A 95 -25.13 -25.12 18.32
N ARG A 96 -24.71 -26.37 18.57
CA ARG A 96 -23.46 -26.66 19.28
C ARG A 96 -22.23 -26.23 18.47
N LEU A 97 -22.20 -26.54 17.17
CA LEU A 97 -21.10 -26.12 16.29
C LEU A 97 -21.06 -24.60 16.14
N PHE A 98 -22.23 -23.96 15.97
CA PHE A 98 -22.31 -22.51 15.91
C PHE A 98 -21.79 -21.86 17.18
N GLY A 99 -22.25 -22.33 18.34
CA GLY A 99 -21.80 -21.82 19.65
C GLY A 99 -20.28 -21.99 19.85
N GLN A 100 -19.72 -23.14 19.43
CA GLN A 100 -18.27 -23.37 19.47
C GLN A 100 -17.50 -22.40 18.58
N LEU A 101 -17.90 -22.26 17.33
CA LEU A 101 -17.24 -21.34 16.39
C LEU A 101 -17.33 -19.89 16.85
N ALA A 102 -18.49 -19.46 17.33
CA ALA A 102 -18.69 -18.13 17.89
C ALA A 102 -17.80 -17.89 19.12
N PHE A 103 -17.77 -18.86 20.05
CA PHE A 103 -16.92 -18.78 21.24
C PHE A 103 -15.44 -18.70 20.87
N GLU A 104 -14.94 -19.57 20.00
CA GLU A 104 -13.52 -19.58 19.60
C GLU A 104 -13.15 -18.32 18.79
N SER A 105 -14.04 -17.80 17.96
CA SER A 105 -13.83 -16.52 17.27
C SER A 105 -13.68 -15.37 18.27
N LEU A 106 -14.61 -15.26 19.22
CA LEU A 106 -14.60 -14.21 20.25
C LEU A 106 -13.38 -14.34 21.17
N LEU A 107 -13.02 -15.58 21.55
CA LEU A 107 -11.83 -15.83 22.36
C LEU A 107 -10.54 -15.44 21.62
N GLY A 108 -10.43 -15.78 20.33
CA GLY A 108 -9.28 -15.39 19.51
C GLY A 108 -9.15 -13.87 19.38
N VAL A 109 -10.26 -13.17 19.16
CA VAL A 109 -10.28 -11.71 19.12
C VAL A 109 -9.93 -11.13 20.50
N ALA A 110 -10.47 -11.68 21.59
CA ALA A 110 -10.16 -11.23 22.96
C ALA A 110 -8.67 -11.40 23.30
N LEU A 111 -8.03 -12.48 22.87
CA LEU A 111 -6.57 -12.68 23.03
C LEU A 111 -5.74 -11.62 22.27
N GLY A 112 -6.22 -11.18 21.10
CA GLY A 112 -5.58 -10.12 20.31
C GLY A 112 -6.01 -8.70 20.70
N PHE A 113 -6.91 -8.53 21.69
CA PHE A 113 -7.54 -7.25 22.01
C PHE A 113 -6.54 -6.20 22.48
N VAL A 114 -5.44 -6.62 23.09
CA VAL A 114 -4.34 -5.74 23.53
C VAL A 114 -3.76 -4.89 22.39
N VAL A 115 -3.73 -5.40 21.16
CA VAL A 115 -3.31 -4.67 19.97
C VAL A 115 -4.51 -4.06 19.25
N LEU A 116 -5.61 -4.79 19.17
CA LEU A 116 -6.80 -4.37 18.42
C LEU A 116 -7.41 -3.08 18.98
N TRP A 117 -7.56 -2.96 20.30
CA TRP A 117 -8.24 -1.83 20.91
C TRP A 117 -7.54 -0.48 20.70
N PRO A 118 -6.23 -0.34 20.99
CA PRO A 118 -5.51 0.89 20.67
C PRO A 118 -5.55 1.23 19.18
N THR A 119 -5.47 0.19 18.32
CA THR A 119 -5.56 0.37 16.86
C THR A 119 -6.91 0.92 16.44
N VAL A 120 -8.01 0.36 16.95
CA VAL A 120 -9.37 0.83 16.66
C VAL A 120 -9.53 2.29 17.08
N LEU A 121 -9.06 2.66 18.28
CA LEU A 121 -9.12 4.05 18.76
C LEU A 121 -8.34 4.99 17.83
N SER A 122 -7.12 4.59 17.43
CA SER A 122 -6.30 5.38 16.51
C SER A 122 -6.94 5.53 15.13
N VAL A 123 -7.56 4.47 14.61
CA VAL A 123 -8.23 4.49 13.30
C VAL A 123 -9.50 5.34 13.33
N LEU A 124 -10.32 5.24 14.40
CA LEU A 124 -11.54 6.03 14.54
C LEU A 124 -11.28 7.53 14.63
N GLN A 125 -10.15 7.92 15.18
CA GLN A 125 -9.72 9.32 15.29
C GLN A 125 -9.00 9.82 14.02
N ASN A 126 -8.76 8.96 13.04
CA ASN A 126 -8.04 9.32 11.83
C ASN A 126 -9.00 9.92 10.79
N PRO A 127 -8.87 11.21 10.42
CA PRO A 127 -9.77 11.87 9.47
C PRO A 127 -9.75 11.25 8.08
N ARG A 128 -8.70 10.49 7.73
CA ARG A 128 -8.60 9.76 6.45
C ARG A 128 -9.58 8.58 6.32
N THR A 129 -10.13 8.08 7.42
CA THR A 129 -11.03 6.92 7.41
C THR A 129 -12.51 7.30 7.25
N ILE A 130 -12.83 8.59 7.18
CA ILE A 130 -14.20 9.09 7.13
C ILE A 130 -14.80 9.01 5.72
N ASP A 131 -13.97 8.94 4.68
CA ASP A 131 -14.41 8.87 3.28
C ASP A 131 -14.69 7.42 2.84
N LEU A 132 -15.92 6.96 3.07
CA LEU A 132 -16.35 5.59 2.77
C LEU A 132 -16.46 5.26 1.27
N SER A 133 -16.34 6.20 0.36
CA SER A 133 -16.61 5.95 -1.07
C SER A 133 -15.83 6.85 -2.02
N SER A 134 -14.67 7.39 -1.63
CA SER A 134 -13.96 8.34 -2.48
C SER A 134 -13.40 7.72 -3.76
N GLY A 135 -13.75 8.30 -4.87
CA GLY A 135 -12.92 8.39 -6.07
C GLY A 135 -13.14 7.40 -7.20
N TRP A 136 -13.72 6.20 -7.02
CA TRP A 136 -13.76 5.21 -8.13
C TRP A 136 -15.14 4.67 -8.49
N GLY A 137 -16.17 5.27 -7.95
CA GLY A 137 -17.57 4.85 -8.10
C GLY A 137 -17.98 3.80 -7.07
N PHE A 138 -19.29 3.70 -6.85
CA PHE A 138 -19.85 2.82 -5.82
C PHE A 138 -20.10 1.38 -6.36
N LEU A 139 -20.76 1.27 -7.49
CA LEU A 139 -21.09 -0.01 -8.12
C LEU A 139 -20.18 -0.38 -9.28
N THR A 140 -19.59 0.62 -9.94
CA THR A 140 -18.73 0.41 -11.11
C THR A 140 -17.45 1.22 -10.95
N TYR A 141 -16.33 0.65 -11.40
CA TYR A 141 -15.07 1.38 -11.47
C TYR A 141 -15.16 2.47 -12.54
N SER A 142 -14.68 3.67 -12.24
CA SER A 142 -14.67 4.81 -13.17
C SER A 142 -13.74 4.61 -14.36
N LYS A 143 -12.82 3.65 -14.31
CA LYS A 143 -11.88 3.30 -15.38
C LYS A 143 -12.21 1.90 -15.91
N PRO A 144 -12.75 1.75 -17.13
CA PRO A 144 -13.09 0.43 -17.71
C PRO A 144 -11.88 -0.52 -17.80
N GLN A 145 -10.68 0.02 -17.94
CA GLN A 145 -9.43 -0.72 -17.98
C GLN A 145 -9.20 -1.57 -16.71
N GLN A 146 -9.78 -1.18 -15.57
CA GLN A 146 -9.71 -1.97 -14.33
C GLN A 146 -10.30 -3.37 -14.50
N TYR A 147 -11.43 -3.50 -15.19
CA TYR A 147 -12.05 -4.81 -15.43
C TYR A 147 -11.16 -5.72 -16.27
N LEU A 148 -10.52 -5.17 -17.31
CA LEU A 148 -9.58 -5.93 -18.12
C LEU A 148 -8.33 -6.31 -17.30
N ALA A 149 -7.80 -5.40 -16.48
CA ALA A 149 -6.66 -5.68 -15.60
C ALA A 149 -6.97 -6.81 -14.60
N ILE A 150 -8.21 -6.85 -14.05
CA ILE A 150 -8.67 -7.95 -13.20
C ILE A 150 -8.60 -9.28 -13.94
N LEU A 151 -9.09 -9.33 -15.17
CA LEU A 151 -9.09 -10.56 -15.98
C LEU A 151 -7.66 -10.96 -16.41
N LEU A 152 -6.84 -10.01 -16.83
CA LEU A 152 -5.47 -10.25 -17.26
C LEU A 152 -4.58 -10.74 -16.12
N SER A 153 -4.84 -10.31 -14.88
CA SER A 153 -4.09 -10.72 -13.69
C SER A 153 -4.15 -12.24 -13.41
N TRP A 154 -5.09 -12.94 -14.03
CA TRP A 154 -5.21 -14.40 -13.92
C TRP A 154 -4.28 -15.14 -14.87
N VAL A 155 -4.02 -14.57 -16.02
CA VAL A 155 -3.31 -15.25 -17.12
C VAL A 155 -1.88 -14.75 -17.32
N LEU A 156 -1.61 -13.48 -17.03
CA LEU A 156 -0.26 -12.91 -17.16
C LEU A 156 0.49 -12.98 -15.82
N PRO A 157 1.79 -13.31 -15.83
CA PRO A 157 2.67 -13.10 -14.68
C PRO A 157 2.59 -11.66 -14.17
N PRO A 158 2.81 -11.40 -12.88
CA PRO A 158 2.65 -10.07 -12.30
C PRO A 158 3.69 -9.08 -12.82
N ASP A 159 3.25 -7.84 -12.97
CA ASP A 159 4.16 -6.70 -13.09
C ASP A 159 4.85 -6.40 -11.76
N SER A 160 5.98 -5.71 -11.79
CA SER A 160 6.57 -5.14 -10.57
C SER A 160 5.70 -3.98 -10.08
N PRO A 161 5.59 -3.77 -8.76
CA PRO A 161 4.85 -2.63 -8.21
C PRO A 161 5.34 -1.32 -8.84
N TYR A 162 4.38 -0.42 -9.15
CA TYR A 162 4.62 0.89 -9.79
C TYR A 162 5.18 0.84 -11.22
N MET A 163 5.55 -0.34 -11.73
CA MET A 163 5.95 -0.54 -13.12
C MET A 163 4.95 -1.46 -13.81
N THR A 164 3.97 -0.86 -14.46
CA THR A 164 2.95 -1.61 -15.19
C THR A 164 3.38 -1.81 -16.65
N SER A 165 3.15 -2.99 -17.18
CA SER A 165 3.44 -3.31 -18.59
C SER A 165 2.39 -2.73 -19.54
N ILE A 166 1.12 -2.74 -19.10
CA ILE A 166 -0.04 -2.26 -19.87
C ILE A 166 -0.74 -1.20 -19.03
N TRP A 167 -1.06 -0.06 -19.59
CA TRP A 167 -1.64 1.11 -18.93
C TRP A 167 -0.82 1.63 -17.73
N SER A 168 -0.91 2.92 -17.48
CA SER A 168 -0.23 3.54 -16.34
C SER A 168 -0.91 3.19 -15.02
N GLU A 169 -0.17 3.26 -13.91
CA GLU A 169 -0.70 3.03 -12.57
C GLU A 169 -1.79 4.04 -12.18
N GLY A 170 -1.76 5.25 -12.74
CA GLY A 170 -2.82 6.23 -12.57
C GLY A 170 -4.17 5.80 -13.17
N ILE A 171 -4.15 4.90 -14.16
CA ILE A 171 -5.34 4.34 -14.81
C ILE A 171 -5.81 3.08 -14.12
N ILE A 172 -4.89 2.19 -13.72
CA ILE A 172 -5.22 0.92 -13.09
C ILE A 172 -4.55 0.78 -11.72
N LYS A 173 -5.32 0.28 -10.75
CA LYS A 173 -4.86 0.01 -9.38
C LYS A 173 -4.94 -1.48 -9.00
N TRP A 174 -5.24 -2.33 -9.98
CA TRP A 174 -5.53 -3.75 -9.77
C TRP A 174 -4.33 -4.68 -9.97
N THR A 175 -3.16 -4.13 -10.23
CA THR A 175 -1.92 -4.91 -10.33
C THR A 175 -1.65 -5.77 -9.08
N SER A 176 -2.16 -5.35 -7.93
CA SER A 176 -2.05 -6.10 -6.67
C SER A 176 -2.93 -7.36 -6.60
N MET A 177 -3.90 -7.57 -7.50
CA MET A 177 -4.75 -8.77 -7.51
C MET A 177 -3.96 -10.03 -7.86
N THR A 178 -3.18 -9.98 -8.92
CA THR A 178 -2.17 -10.98 -9.31
C THR A 178 -2.54 -12.44 -9.03
N ALA A 179 -3.67 -12.88 -9.60
CA ALA A 179 -4.18 -14.24 -9.42
C ALA A 179 -3.41 -15.32 -10.20
N TYR A 180 -2.33 -14.93 -10.90
CA TYR A 180 -1.51 -15.83 -11.68
C TYR A 180 -0.92 -16.96 -10.83
N LEU A 181 -0.94 -18.18 -11.34
CA LEU A 181 -0.28 -19.33 -10.73
C LEU A 181 0.95 -19.75 -11.57
N PRO A 182 2.08 -20.08 -10.94
CA PRO A 182 3.33 -20.47 -11.62
C PRO A 182 3.10 -21.50 -12.72
N LEU A 183 3.88 -21.42 -13.80
CA LEU A 183 3.69 -22.22 -15.03
C LEU A 183 2.32 -22.02 -15.69
N CYS A 184 1.61 -20.94 -15.38
CA CYS A 184 0.21 -20.77 -15.76
C CYS A 184 -0.69 -21.93 -15.36
N SER A 185 -0.45 -22.49 -14.14
CA SER A 185 -1.21 -23.63 -13.61
C SER A 185 -2.71 -23.34 -13.43
N LEU A 186 -3.17 -22.13 -13.72
CA LEU A 186 -4.58 -21.79 -13.91
C LEU A 186 -5.28 -22.78 -14.88
N ALA A 187 -4.54 -23.42 -15.79
CA ALA A 187 -5.06 -24.52 -16.61
C ALA A 187 -5.65 -25.65 -15.78
N GLY A 188 -5.08 -25.93 -14.59
CA GLY A 188 -5.66 -26.88 -13.62
C GLY A 188 -6.99 -26.40 -13.06
N VAL A 189 -7.10 -25.12 -12.72
CA VAL A 189 -8.38 -24.51 -12.27
C VAL A 189 -9.45 -24.68 -13.33
N VAL A 190 -9.14 -24.38 -14.61
CA VAL A 190 -10.10 -24.52 -15.72
C VAL A 190 -10.51 -25.98 -15.91
N ALA A 191 -9.57 -26.93 -15.81
CA ALA A 191 -9.88 -28.37 -15.88
C ALA A 191 -10.80 -28.78 -14.73
N TYR A 192 -10.48 -28.39 -13.50
CA TYR A 192 -11.31 -28.62 -12.32
C TYR A 192 -12.71 -28.05 -12.47
N TRP A 193 -12.80 -26.79 -12.93
CA TRP A 193 -14.06 -26.09 -13.09
C TRP A 193 -15.00 -26.80 -14.05
N ARG A 194 -14.47 -27.37 -15.14
CA ARG A 194 -15.25 -28.12 -16.13
C ARG A 194 -15.70 -29.50 -15.62
N ALA A 195 -14.86 -30.14 -14.80
CA ALA A 195 -15.11 -31.52 -14.36
C ALA A 195 -16.03 -31.63 -13.15
N ARG A 196 -15.97 -30.68 -12.21
CA ARG A 196 -16.73 -30.74 -10.95
C ARG A 196 -17.94 -29.83 -11.01
N GLN A 197 -19.10 -30.31 -10.57
CA GLN A 197 -20.33 -29.53 -10.44
C GLN A 197 -20.71 -29.40 -8.96
N GLY A 198 -21.31 -28.27 -8.57
CA GLY A 198 -21.85 -28.05 -7.23
C GLY A 198 -20.82 -27.88 -6.10
N ASP A 199 -19.54 -27.85 -6.41
CA ASP A 199 -18.43 -27.76 -5.47
C ASP A 199 -18.32 -26.39 -4.79
N SER A 200 -18.03 -26.36 -3.48
CA SER A 200 -17.92 -25.13 -2.70
C SER A 200 -16.79 -24.22 -3.17
N LYS A 201 -15.65 -24.78 -3.62
CA LYS A 201 -14.51 -23.99 -4.12
C LYS A 201 -14.90 -23.12 -5.31
N LYS A 202 -15.73 -23.67 -6.22
CA LYS A 202 -16.28 -22.89 -7.36
C LYS A 202 -17.16 -21.75 -6.88
N ARG A 203 -18.02 -22.00 -5.88
CA ARG A 203 -18.88 -20.95 -5.29
C ARG A 203 -18.05 -19.86 -4.62
N ILE A 204 -17.03 -20.23 -3.85
CA ILE A 204 -16.10 -19.29 -3.20
C ILE A 204 -15.44 -18.40 -4.26
N ILE A 205 -14.87 -18.98 -5.32
CA ILE A 205 -14.22 -18.19 -6.37
C ILE A 205 -15.23 -17.29 -7.10
N ALA A 206 -16.43 -17.79 -7.41
CA ALA A 206 -17.48 -16.98 -8.06
C ALA A 206 -17.88 -15.78 -7.18
N VAL A 207 -18.11 -15.99 -5.88
CA VAL A 207 -18.42 -14.92 -4.92
C VAL A 207 -17.26 -13.93 -4.84
N CYS A 208 -16.01 -14.40 -4.70
CA CYS A 208 -14.84 -13.54 -4.65
C CYS A 208 -14.67 -12.71 -5.95
N MET A 209 -15.03 -13.28 -7.11
CA MET A 209 -15.02 -12.51 -8.36
C MET A 209 -16.07 -11.41 -8.38
N VAL A 210 -17.28 -11.65 -7.86
CA VAL A 210 -18.29 -10.60 -7.71
C VAL A 210 -17.77 -9.49 -6.79
N PHE A 211 -17.14 -9.86 -5.66
CA PHE A 211 -16.51 -8.88 -4.76
C PHE A 211 -15.39 -8.10 -5.42
N ALA A 212 -14.60 -8.72 -6.27
CA ALA A 212 -13.54 -8.04 -7.01
C ALA A 212 -14.07 -7.09 -8.10
N LEU A 213 -15.20 -7.43 -8.75
CA LEU A 213 -15.75 -6.65 -9.86
C LEU A 213 -16.63 -5.46 -9.41
N VAL A 214 -17.08 -5.43 -8.15
CA VAL A 214 -17.96 -4.38 -7.62
C VAL A 214 -17.20 -3.58 -6.56
N PRO A 215 -16.91 -2.28 -6.77
CA PRO A 215 -16.06 -1.48 -5.88
C PRO A 215 -16.46 -1.50 -4.40
N ILE A 216 -17.74 -1.31 -4.09
CA ILE A 216 -18.20 -1.34 -2.70
C ILE A 216 -17.99 -2.70 -2.02
N LEU A 217 -18.16 -3.79 -2.77
CA LEU A 217 -17.91 -5.13 -2.25
C LEU A 217 -16.41 -5.37 -2.06
N ASN A 218 -15.57 -4.90 -2.97
CA ASN A 218 -14.11 -4.93 -2.80
C ASN A 218 -13.70 -4.18 -1.54
N SER A 219 -14.25 -3.00 -1.30
CA SER A 219 -13.93 -2.18 -0.13
C SER A 219 -14.35 -2.81 1.18
N ALA A 220 -15.32 -3.74 1.19
CA ALA A 220 -15.72 -4.47 2.38
C ALA A 220 -14.57 -5.29 3.00
N PHE A 221 -13.60 -5.74 2.21
CA PHE A 221 -12.37 -6.37 2.72
C PHE A 221 -11.45 -5.42 3.49
N TYR A 222 -11.73 -4.12 3.47
CA TYR A 222 -11.00 -3.05 4.13
C TYR A 222 -11.93 -2.20 5.03
N ALA A 223 -12.93 -2.82 5.64
CA ALA A 223 -13.92 -2.15 6.49
C ALA A 223 -14.65 -1.00 5.77
N LEU A 224 -14.95 -1.16 4.48
CA LEU A 224 -15.59 -0.17 3.61
C LEU A 224 -14.75 1.11 3.40
N ASN A 225 -13.48 1.11 3.79
CA ASN A 225 -12.56 2.16 3.40
C ASN A 225 -12.36 2.10 1.88
N SER A 226 -12.28 3.27 1.24
CA SER A 226 -12.12 3.39 -0.21
C SER A 226 -10.77 2.82 -0.65
N SER A 227 -10.70 1.53 -0.89
CA SER A 227 -9.51 0.87 -1.39
C SER A 227 -9.74 0.37 -2.81
N TYR A 228 -8.78 0.66 -3.68
CA TYR A 228 -8.77 0.24 -5.10
C TYR A 228 -7.88 -0.97 -5.35
N TYR A 229 -7.28 -1.48 -4.28
CA TYR A 229 -6.36 -2.61 -4.34
C TYR A 229 -7.09 -3.90 -4.02
N ALA A 230 -6.67 -5.01 -4.64
CA ALA A 230 -7.17 -6.34 -4.31
C ALA A 230 -6.17 -7.14 -3.46
N ARG A 231 -5.56 -6.49 -2.47
CA ARG A 231 -4.53 -7.09 -1.60
C ARG A 231 -5.04 -8.32 -0.84
N TRP A 232 -6.35 -8.46 -0.65
CA TRP A 232 -7.00 -9.61 -0.04
C TRP A 232 -7.02 -10.86 -0.94
N PHE A 233 -6.65 -10.73 -2.21
CA PHE A 233 -6.87 -11.81 -3.19
C PHE A 233 -5.99 -13.05 -2.99
N TYR A 234 -4.96 -13.00 -2.11
CA TYR A 234 -4.21 -14.21 -1.70
C TYR A 234 -5.10 -15.32 -1.12
N MET A 235 -6.22 -14.96 -0.50
CA MET A 235 -7.18 -15.92 0.04
C MET A 235 -7.88 -16.73 -1.06
N PRO A 236 -8.50 -16.11 -2.09
CA PRO A 236 -8.94 -16.85 -3.28
C PRO A 236 -7.83 -17.62 -3.99
N VAL A 237 -6.61 -17.07 -4.05
CA VAL A 237 -5.46 -17.75 -4.68
C VAL A 237 -5.15 -19.09 -3.98
N LEU A 238 -5.30 -19.18 -2.67
CA LEU A 238 -5.19 -20.46 -1.93
C LEU A 238 -6.23 -21.49 -2.43
N ILE A 239 -7.46 -21.05 -2.66
CA ILE A 239 -8.51 -21.92 -3.21
C ILE A 239 -8.21 -22.32 -4.66
N LEU A 240 -7.68 -21.40 -5.47
CA LEU A 240 -7.26 -21.71 -6.85
C LEU A 240 -6.12 -22.73 -6.87
N ALA A 241 -5.13 -22.59 -5.97
CA ALA A 241 -4.07 -23.58 -5.81
C ALA A 241 -4.63 -24.96 -5.42
N ALA A 242 -5.57 -25.01 -4.47
CA ALA A 242 -6.24 -26.25 -4.06
C ALA A 242 -7.04 -26.89 -5.22
N MET A 243 -7.75 -26.08 -6.03
CA MET A 243 -8.45 -26.59 -7.23
C MET A 243 -7.46 -27.14 -8.26
N THR A 244 -6.36 -26.44 -8.50
CA THR A 244 -5.30 -26.86 -9.43
C THR A 244 -4.71 -28.21 -9.03
N VAL A 245 -4.35 -28.34 -7.76
CA VAL A 245 -3.75 -29.59 -7.24
C VAL A 245 -4.76 -30.74 -7.29
N SER A 246 -6.03 -30.48 -6.94
CA SER A 246 -7.08 -31.48 -7.06
C SER A 246 -7.30 -31.94 -8.52
N ALA A 247 -7.09 -31.04 -9.49
CA ALA A 247 -7.12 -31.43 -10.91
C ALA A 247 -5.90 -32.26 -11.32
N TRP A 248 -4.73 -31.98 -10.74
CA TRP A 248 -3.51 -32.73 -11.03
C TRP A 248 -3.49 -34.13 -10.43
N GLU A 249 -4.17 -34.34 -9.30
CA GLU A 249 -4.34 -35.67 -8.70
C GLU A 249 -5.30 -36.57 -9.50
N ASP A 250 -6.15 -35.98 -10.33
CA ASP A 250 -7.12 -36.72 -11.14
C ASP A 250 -6.57 -37.01 -12.55
N PRO A 251 -6.08 -38.23 -12.82
CA PRO A 251 -5.48 -38.56 -14.10
C PRO A 251 -6.50 -38.61 -15.25
N SER A 252 -7.80 -38.58 -14.95
CA SER A 252 -8.86 -38.63 -15.96
C SER A 252 -9.09 -37.26 -16.63
N LEU A 253 -8.58 -36.17 -16.04
CA LEU A 253 -8.79 -34.82 -16.55
C LEU A 253 -7.81 -34.47 -17.67
N ASP A 254 -8.30 -33.82 -18.72
CA ASP A 254 -7.45 -33.25 -19.77
C ASP A 254 -6.88 -31.90 -19.31
N LEU A 255 -5.63 -31.90 -18.87
CA LEU A 255 -4.91 -30.72 -18.43
C LEU A 255 -4.30 -29.93 -19.59
N ALA A 256 -4.10 -30.57 -20.74
CA ALA A 256 -3.42 -29.97 -21.88
C ALA A 256 -4.32 -29.05 -22.72
N ARG A 257 -5.60 -29.34 -22.81
CA ARG A 257 -6.56 -28.53 -23.57
C ARG A 257 -6.80 -27.14 -22.98
N PRO A 258 -7.04 -26.98 -21.66
CA PRO A 258 -7.13 -25.66 -21.03
C PRO A 258 -5.88 -24.80 -21.25
N ALA A 259 -4.69 -25.41 -21.19
CA ALA A 259 -3.44 -24.71 -21.42
C ALA A 259 -3.38 -24.03 -22.79
N ARG A 260 -3.87 -24.71 -23.85
CA ARG A 260 -3.94 -24.11 -25.19
C ARG A 260 -4.90 -22.91 -25.24
N SER A 261 -6.06 -23.01 -24.58
CA SER A 261 -7.02 -21.91 -24.53
C SER A 261 -6.41 -20.67 -23.85
N ILE A 262 -5.64 -20.87 -22.77
CA ILE A 262 -4.95 -19.78 -22.06
C ILE A 262 -3.85 -19.17 -22.95
N ALA A 263 -3.09 -19.99 -23.70
CA ALA A 263 -2.11 -19.50 -24.66
C ALA A 263 -2.73 -18.56 -25.69
N LEU A 264 -3.90 -18.93 -26.23
CA LEU A 264 -4.61 -18.07 -27.17
C LEU A 264 -5.03 -16.72 -26.53
N VAL A 265 -5.47 -16.73 -25.29
CA VAL A 265 -5.79 -15.49 -24.56
C VAL A 265 -4.53 -14.64 -24.37
N MET A 266 -3.41 -15.23 -23.96
CA MET A 266 -2.13 -14.51 -23.82
C MET A 266 -1.68 -13.91 -25.16
N ILE A 267 -1.76 -14.67 -26.25
CA ILE A 267 -1.40 -14.18 -27.59
C ILE A 267 -2.35 -13.04 -28.02
N ALA A 268 -3.64 -13.14 -27.70
CA ALA A 268 -4.59 -12.08 -28.01
C ALA A 268 -4.25 -10.74 -27.31
N THR A 269 -3.52 -10.76 -26.19
CA THR A 269 -3.06 -9.53 -25.54
C THR A 269 -2.06 -8.73 -26.38
N LEU A 270 -1.43 -9.32 -27.40
CA LEU A 270 -0.60 -8.59 -28.37
C LEU A 270 -1.40 -7.49 -29.10
N ALA A 271 -2.71 -7.63 -29.18
CA ALA A 271 -3.56 -6.57 -29.75
C ALA A 271 -3.42 -5.24 -29.01
N PHE A 272 -3.05 -5.24 -27.72
CA PHE A 272 -2.79 -4.00 -26.96
C PHE A 272 -1.64 -3.16 -27.53
N ALA A 273 -0.70 -3.78 -28.23
CA ALA A 273 0.36 -3.07 -28.95
C ALA A 273 -0.15 -2.34 -30.21
N LEU A 274 -1.34 -2.67 -30.68
CA LEU A 274 -1.91 -2.15 -31.93
C LEU A 274 -3.12 -1.22 -31.71
N VAL A 275 -3.61 -1.07 -30.47
CA VAL A 275 -4.74 -0.19 -30.18
C VAL A 275 -4.34 1.26 -30.41
N PRO A 276 -5.00 2.01 -31.30
CA PRO A 276 -4.72 3.42 -31.49
C PRO A 276 -5.17 4.21 -30.26
N VAL A 277 -4.32 5.08 -29.76
CA VAL A 277 -4.57 5.95 -28.60
C VAL A 277 -4.27 7.39 -28.99
N GLN A 278 -5.19 8.29 -28.67
CA GLN A 278 -4.98 9.72 -28.82
C GLN A 278 -4.54 10.31 -27.47
N ASP A 279 -3.42 11.00 -27.47
CA ASP A 279 -3.00 11.77 -26.30
C ASP A 279 -4.01 12.86 -25.98
N ALA A 280 -4.40 12.95 -24.71
CA ALA A 280 -5.44 13.90 -24.30
C ALA A 280 -4.99 15.37 -24.39
N THR A 281 -3.68 15.61 -24.28
CA THR A 281 -3.07 16.95 -24.24
C THR A 281 -2.61 17.38 -25.63
N THR A 282 -1.77 16.57 -26.29
CA THR A 282 -1.18 16.90 -27.60
C THR A 282 -2.12 16.61 -28.76
N LYS A 283 -3.18 15.79 -28.54
CA LYS A 283 -4.09 15.30 -29.58
C LYS A 283 -3.41 14.43 -30.66
N GLU A 284 -2.17 14.05 -30.46
CA GLU A 284 -1.45 13.17 -31.36
C GLU A 284 -1.91 11.71 -31.20
N TRP A 285 -1.93 10.98 -32.31
CA TRP A 285 -2.26 9.56 -32.34
C TRP A 285 -0.99 8.73 -32.21
N SER A 286 -0.98 7.80 -31.26
CA SER A 286 0.04 6.78 -31.10
C SER A 286 -0.55 5.38 -31.20
N LEU A 287 0.27 4.39 -31.51
CA LEU A 287 -0.12 2.98 -31.48
C LEU A 287 0.32 2.33 -30.19
N GLY A 288 -0.61 1.60 -29.58
CA GLY A 288 -0.40 0.78 -28.40
C GLY A 288 -0.75 1.47 -27.10
N VAL A 289 -1.24 0.66 -26.16
CA VAL A 289 -1.52 1.07 -24.76
C VAL A 289 -0.45 0.55 -23.80
N LEU A 290 0.68 0.06 -24.34
CA LEU A 290 1.76 -0.50 -23.54
C LEU A 290 2.55 0.63 -22.87
N GLN A 291 2.54 0.63 -21.54
CA GLN A 291 3.32 1.58 -20.74
C GLN A 291 4.82 1.26 -20.78
N ASN A 292 5.16 -0.03 -20.65
CA ASN A 292 6.52 -0.53 -20.68
C ASN A 292 6.63 -1.73 -21.65
N PRO A 293 6.86 -1.51 -22.95
CA PRO A 293 6.87 -2.59 -23.94
C PRO A 293 7.90 -3.70 -23.66
N GLY A 294 9.09 -3.34 -23.17
CA GLY A 294 10.13 -4.32 -22.82
C GLY A 294 9.71 -5.25 -21.68
N GLN A 295 9.11 -4.69 -20.63
CA GLN A 295 8.55 -5.48 -19.53
C GLN A 295 7.38 -6.34 -19.99
N TYR A 296 6.49 -5.80 -20.83
CA TYR A 296 5.40 -6.57 -21.40
C TYR A 296 5.91 -7.79 -22.20
N CYS A 297 6.93 -7.60 -23.03
CA CYS A 297 7.54 -8.71 -23.74
C CYS A 297 8.13 -9.77 -22.81
N ALA A 298 8.78 -9.36 -21.74
CA ALA A 298 9.31 -10.28 -20.73
C ALA A 298 8.18 -11.06 -20.03
N VAL A 299 7.14 -10.37 -19.55
CA VAL A 299 5.96 -10.99 -18.90
C VAL A 299 5.28 -11.99 -19.83
N LEU A 300 5.06 -11.62 -21.11
CA LEU A 300 4.43 -12.49 -22.11
C LEU A 300 5.32 -13.70 -22.43
N ALA A 301 6.62 -13.51 -22.60
CA ALA A 301 7.57 -14.58 -22.87
C ALA A 301 7.62 -15.61 -21.72
N PHE A 302 7.70 -15.14 -20.47
CA PHE A 302 7.63 -16.02 -19.30
C PHE A 302 6.28 -16.71 -19.19
N GLY A 303 5.17 -16.00 -19.42
CA GLY A 303 3.83 -16.58 -19.40
C GLY A 303 3.67 -17.71 -20.41
N LEU A 304 4.00 -17.46 -21.69
CA LEU A 304 3.91 -18.45 -22.77
C LEU A 304 4.94 -19.58 -22.59
N GLY A 305 6.18 -19.24 -22.19
CA GLY A 305 7.22 -20.22 -21.92
C GLY A 305 6.86 -21.16 -20.78
N GLY A 306 6.37 -20.62 -19.66
CA GLY A 306 5.88 -21.41 -18.53
C GLY A 306 4.71 -22.32 -18.93
N LEU A 307 3.76 -21.79 -19.71
CA LEU A 307 2.63 -22.57 -20.20
C LEU A 307 3.06 -23.68 -21.19
N ALA A 308 4.06 -23.45 -22.03
CA ALA A 308 4.63 -24.46 -22.91
C ALA A 308 5.29 -25.58 -22.10
N VAL A 309 6.07 -25.25 -21.07
CA VAL A 309 6.66 -26.23 -20.14
C VAL A 309 5.55 -27.03 -19.43
N TYR A 310 4.55 -26.35 -18.90
CA TYR A 310 3.37 -27.00 -18.29
C TYR A 310 2.70 -27.98 -19.26
N HIS A 311 2.40 -27.53 -20.47
CA HIS A 311 1.76 -28.35 -21.50
C HIS A 311 2.61 -29.61 -21.85
N CYS A 312 3.92 -29.43 -22.00
CA CYS A 312 4.84 -30.55 -22.26
C CYS A 312 4.85 -31.55 -21.11
N ILE A 313 4.92 -31.07 -19.85
CA ILE A 313 4.89 -31.91 -18.66
C ILE A 313 3.58 -32.70 -18.61
N CYS A 314 2.44 -32.06 -18.78
CA CYS A 314 1.14 -32.72 -18.77
C CYS A 314 1.02 -33.78 -19.88
N ARG A 315 1.39 -33.45 -21.12
CA ARG A 315 1.29 -34.41 -22.23
C ARG A 315 2.20 -35.64 -22.07
N ARG A 316 3.41 -35.46 -21.49
CA ARG A 316 4.43 -36.52 -21.46
C ARG A 316 4.38 -37.37 -20.19
N TRP A 317 3.99 -36.79 -19.05
CA TRP A 317 4.16 -37.44 -17.75
C TRP A 317 2.90 -37.53 -16.89
N GLN A 318 1.73 -36.95 -17.29
CA GLN A 318 0.51 -36.93 -16.46
C GLN A 318 0.12 -38.33 -15.91
N GLN A 319 0.28 -39.37 -16.68
CA GLN A 319 -0.04 -40.75 -16.28
C GLN A 319 1.11 -41.46 -15.56
N ARG A 320 2.22 -40.78 -15.27
CA ARG A 320 3.42 -41.41 -14.69
C ARG A 320 3.62 -40.97 -13.25
N ARG A 321 4.19 -41.84 -12.42
CA ARG A 321 4.51 -41.56 -11.00
C ARG A 321 5.44 -40.35 -10.79
N VAL A 322 6.19 -39.93 -11.82
CA VAL A 322 7.09 -38.78 -11.76
C VAL A 322 6.40 -37.43 -12.03
N PHE A 323 5.10 -37.44 -12.32
CA PHE A 323 4.37 -36.24 -12.74
C PHE A 323 4.46 -35.10 -11.71
N ALA A 324 4.12 -35.35 -10.45
CA ALA A 324 4.21 -34.36 -9.39
C ALA A 324 5.62 -33.77 -9.22
N ARG A 325 6.66 -34.62 -9.29
CA ARG A 325 8.06 -34.17 -9.19
C ARG A 325 8.48 -33.31 -10.37
N ARG A 326 8.02 -33.64 -11.58
CA ARG A 326 8.32 -32.83 -12.78
C ARG A 326 7.61 -31.47 -12.75
N LEU A 327 6.35 -31.46 -12.27
CA LEU A 327 5.63 -30.19 -12.05
C LEU A 327 6.33 -29.34 -10.98
N LEU A 328 6.71 -29.93 -9.86
CA LEU A 328 7.42 -29.23 -8.79
C LEU A 328 8.73 -28.62 -9.30
N ALA A 329 9.53 -29.40 -10.02
CA ALA A 329 10.76 -28.89 -10.63
C ALA A 329 10.48 -27.73 -11.61
N GLY A 330 9.42 -27.84 -12.43
CA GLY A 330 9.00 -26.79 -13.34
C GLY A 330 8.52 -25.53 -12.61
N VAL A 331 7.70 -25.67 -11.56
CA VAL A 331 7.22 -24.56 -10.74
C VAL A 331 8.38 -23.84 -10.08
N LEU A 332 9.32 -24.56 -9.45
CA LEU A 332 10.47 -23.96 -8.78
C LEU A 332 11.41 -23.27 -9.79
N ALA A 333 11.73 -23.93 -10.91
CA ALA A 333 12.56 -23.34 -11.95
C ALA A 333 11.94 -22.07 -12.51
N PHE A 334 10.63 -22.10 -12.82
CA PHE A 334 9.91 -20.91 -13.28
C PHE A 334 9.95 -19.79 -12.24
N SER A 335 9.63 -20.11 -10.98
CA SER A 335 9.56 -19.12 -9.91
C SER A 335 10.93 -18.48 -9.64
N CYS A 336 12.02 -19.26 -9.68
CA CYS A 336 13.38 -18.72 -9.56
C CYS A 336 13.73 -17.81 -10.73
N LEU A 337 13.54 -18.27 -11.98
CA LEU A 337 13.94 -17.52 -13.18
C LEU A 337 13.10 -16.25 -13.34
N PHE A 338 11.77 -16.37 -13.20
CA PHE A 338 10.89 -15.22 -13.28
C PHE A 338 11.12 -14.27 -12.10
N GLY A 339 11.30 -14.79 -10.88
CA GLY A 339 11.59 -13.99 -9.69
C GLY A 339 12.85 -13.14 -9.82
N ILE A 340 13.94 -13.71 -10.37
CA ILE A 340 15.18 -12.95 -10.64
C ILE A 340 14.90 -11.80 -11.60
N VAL A 341 14.21 -12.06 -12.70
CA VAL A 341 13.88 -11.03 -13.70
C VAL A 341 12.92 -10.00 -13.11
N HIS A 342 11.90 -10.42 -12.40
CA HIS A 342 10.89 -9.56 -11.78
C HIS A 342 11.50 -8.62 -10.73
N ILE A 343 12.36 -9.15 -9.84
CA ILE A 343 13.10 -8.34 -8.86
C ILE A 343 14.08 -7.41 -9.57
N GLY A 344 14.79 -7.91 -10.59
CA GLY A 344 15.71 -7.11 -11.39
C GLY A 344 15.01 -5.92 -12.04
N ILE A 345 13.89 -6.14 -12.72
CA ILE A 345 13.09 -5.07 -13.32
C ILE A 345 12.62 -4.08 -12.25
N GLY A 346 12.06 -4.55 -11.13
CA GLY A 346 11.61 -3.70 -10.05
C GLY A 346 12.72 -2.86 -9.43
N LYS A 347 13.87 -3.45 -9.17
CA LYS A 347 15.03 -2.77 -8.56
C LYS A 347 15.71 -1.78 -9.51
N PHE A 348 15.99 -2.20 -10.75
CA PHE A 348 16.74 -1.36 -11.69
C PHE A 348 15.87 -0.42 -12.53
N GLY A 349 14.60 -0.76 -12.73
CA GLY A 349 13.69 0.07 -13.53
C GLY A 349 13.13 1.26 -12.75
N GLN A 350 12.68 1.05 -11.53
CA GLN A 350 11.98 2.06 -10.73
C GLN A 350 12.79 2.57 -9.55
N TRP A 351 13.56 1.69 -8.91
CA TRP A 351 14.29 1.97 -7.68
C TRP A 351 15.73 2.38 -7.93
N ASN A 352 16.06 2.72 -9.17
CA ASN A 352 17.42 3.18 -9.53
C ASN A 352 17.77 4.52 -8.85
N THR A 353 16.78 5.24 -8.36
CA THR A 353 16.95 6.41 -7.49
C THR A 353 17.29 6.02 -6.04
N ASP A 354 17.06 4.77 -5.65
CA ASP A 354 17.37 4.23 -4.33
C ASP A 354 18.67 3.41 -4.33
N SER A 355 19.50 3.52 -5.38
CA SER A 355 20.84 2.93 -5.38
C SER A 355 21.66 3.42 -4.19
N ASP A 356 21.37 4.63 -3.73
CA ASP A 356 22.02 5.29 -2.61
C ASP A 356 21.43 4.94 -1.23
N LEU A 357 20.36 4.12 -1.18
CA LEU A 357 19.69 3.80 0.10
C LEU A 357 20.65 3.17 1.10
N VAL A 358 21.43 2.18 0.67
CA VAL A 358 22.39 1.49 1.55
C VAL A 358 23.52 2.43 1.96
N GLU A 359 23.99 3.25 1.04
CA GLU A 359 24.99 4.29 1.31
C GLU A 359 24.44 5.32 2.29
N GLN A 360 23.25 5.88 2.03
CA GLN A 360 22.61 6.82 2.96
C GLN A 360 22.36 6.21 4.35
N TYR A 361 22.02 4.93 4.42
CA TYR A 361 21.83 4.24 5.70
C TYR A 361 23.16 4.11 6.47
N ILE A 362 24.22 3.67 5.80
CA ILE A 362 25.55 3.56 6.42
C ILE A 362 26.05 4.93 6.89
N ASN A 363 25.92 5.93 6.03
CA ASN A 363 26.29 7.31 6.34
C ASN A 363 25.46 7.88 7.50
N ALA A 364 24.16 7.58 7.58
CA ALA A 364 23.32 8.00 8.69
C ALA A 364 23.73 7.35 10.02
N LEU A 365 24.15 6.09 9.99
CA LEU A 365 24.65 5.41 11.20
C LEU A 365 25.96 6.03 11.69
N ALA A 366 26.86 6.45 10.79
CA ALA A 366 28.07 7.16 11.15
C ALA A 366 27.74 8.56 11.68
N LEU A 367 26.93 9.33 10.94
CA LEU A 367 26.51 10.67 11.33
C LEU A 367 25.83 10.71 12.71
N LYS A 368 25.12 9.65 13.10
CA LYS A 368 24.46 9.56 14.41
C LYS A 368 25.44 9.79 15.57
N GLU A 369 26.67 9.27 15.44
CA GLU A 369 27.70 9.39 16.48
C GLU A 369 28.33 10.80 16.51
N ASP A 370 28.28 11.52 15.39
CA ASP A 370 28.93 12.83 15.24
C ASP A 370 27.94 14.01 15.39
N LEU A 371 26.62 13.73 15.52
CA LEU A 371 25.63 14.77 15.74
C LEU A 371 25.79 15.41 17.13
N PRO A 372 25.61 16.74 17.22
CA PRO A 372 25.63 17.43 18.51
C PRO A 372 24.61 16.85 19.51
N GLU A 373 24.99 16.78 20.77
CA GLU A 373 24.09 16.37 21.85
C GLU A 373 23.00 17.42 22.11
N GLY A 374 21.85 17.00 22.63
CA GLY A 374 20.76 17.88 23.07
C GLY A 374 19.38 17.45 22.61
N ASP A 375 18.38 18.08 23.23
CA ASP A 375 16.96 17.88 22.92
C ASP A 375 16.51 18.86 21.84
N TRP A 376 16.63 18.46 20.59
CA TRP A 376 16.21 19.21 19.40
C TRP A 376 15.73 18.27 18.30
N ARG A 377 15.00 18.80 17.35
CA ARG A 377 14.54 18.08 16.19
C ARG A 377 15.36 18.41 14.95
N ILE A 378 15.32 17.48 14.00
CA ILE A 378 15.87 17.69 12.65
C ILE A 378 14.77 17.91 11.65
N ASP A 379 15.13 18.50 10.54
CA ASP A 379 14.39 18.40 9.29
C ASP A 379 15.29 17.85 8.19
N THR A 380 14.72 17.39 7.09
CA THR A 380 15.49 16.83 5.98
C THR A 380 14.99 17.38 4.65
N TYR A 381 15.89 17.50 3.69
CA TYR A 381 15.57 17.99 2.36
C TYR A 381 16.10 17.01 1.30
N LYS A 382 15.18 16.40 0.55
CA LYS A 382 15.48 15.42 -0.51
C LYS A 382 16.44 14.30 -0.09
N THR A 383 16.26 13.83 1.12
CA THR A 383 16.89 12.64 1.66
C THR A 383 15.92 11.46 1.60
N HIS A 384 16.37 10.30 2.03
CA HIS A 384 15.47 9.16 2.20
C HIS A 384 14.39 9.41 3.26
N ASP A 385 13.18 8.92 3.00
CA ASP A 385 12.09 9.01 3.98
C ASP A 385 12.50 8.36 5.32
N ASN A 386 12.07 8.97 6.42
CA ASN A 386 12.35 8.49 7.77
C ASN A 386 13.84 8.45 8.18
N LEU A 387 14.69 9.28 7.57
CA LEU A 387 16.09 9.42 7.96
C LEU A 387 16.24 9.65 9.50
N GLY A 388 15.32 10.40 10.10
CA GLY A 388 15.30 10.64 11.55
C GLY A 388 15.29 9.36 12.41
N LEU A 389 14.67 8.27 11.93
CA LEU A 389 14.68 6.97 12.63
C LEU A 389 16.08 6.35 12.66
N TRP A 390 16.87 6.52 11.60
CA TRP A 390 18.23 6.02 11.56
C TRP A 390 19.17 6.83 12.46
N LEU A 391 18.91 8.14 12.55
CA LEU A 391 19.67 9.07 13.38
C LEU A 391 19.24 9.09 14.87
N ASP A 392 18.16 8.36 15.21
CA ASP A 392 17.56 8.42 16.56
C ASP A 392 17.18 9.85 16.97
N LYS A 393 16.69 10.63 16.03
CA LYS A 393 16.26 12.03 16.22
C LYS A 393 14.84 12.23 15.73
N SER A 394 14.05 12.99 16.49
CA SER A 394 12.73 13.43 16.04
C SER A 394 12.85 14.29 14.79
N CYS A 395 12.08 13.98 13.76
CA CYS A 395 12.14 14.64 12.46
C CYS A 395 10.75 15.18 12.06
N LEU A 396 10.74 16.34 11.37
CA LEU A 396 9.50 16.90 10.82
C LEU A 396 9.00 16.07 9.64
N GLN A 397 9.91 15.60 8.81
CA GLN A 397 9.55 14.77 7.67
C GLN A 397 9.37 13.32 8.13
N TYR A 398 8.23 12.77 7.79
CA TYR A 398 7.84 11.46 8.24
C TYR A 398 6.98 10.76 7.19
N PHE A 399 7.28 9.49 6.94
CA PHE A 399 6.46 8.59 6.16
C PHE A 399 5.92 7.48 7.07
N GLY A 400 4.60 7.37 7.16
CA GLY A 400 3.97 6.31 7.95
C GLY A 400 2.47 6.27 7.72
N SER A 401 1.95 5.07 7.52
CA SER A 401 0.51 4.84 7.29
C SER A 401 -0.32 5.15 8.53
N THR A 402 0.26 4.94 9.71
CA THR A 402 -0.37 5.22 11.00
C THR A 402 0.32 6.41 11.63
N ALA A 403 -0.36 7.53 11.72
CA ALA A 403 0.12 8.74 12.38
C ALA A 403 -0.82 9.11 13.51
N ALA A 404 -0.28 9.79 14.54
CA ALA A 404 -1.11 10.29 15.64
C ALA A 404 -2.21 11.23 15.10
N PRO A 405 -3.44 11.16 15.61
CA PRO A 405 -4.54 12.04 15.18
C PRO A 405 -4.20 13.52 15.27
N SER A 406 -3.44 13.93 16.29
CA SER A 406 -2.95 15.29 16.48
C SER A 406 -2.09 15.79 15.31
N ILE A 407 -1.26 14.93 14.72
CA ILE A 407 -0.46 15.27 13.54
C ILE A 407 -1.37 15.45 12.31
N LEU A 408 -2.38 14.60 12.18
CA LEU A 408 -3.34 14.64 11.08
C LEU A 408 -4.29 15.84 11.13
N SER A 409 -4.48 16.46 12.27
CA SER A 409 -5.22 17.72 12.42
C SER A 409 -4.30 18.94 12.32
N PHE A 410 -3.12 18.89 12.96
CA PHE A 410 -2.20 20.02 13.05
C PHE A 410 -1.65 20.46 11.68
N TYR A 411 -1.09 19.53 10.88
CA TYR A 411 -0.49 19.90 9.61
C TYR A 411 -1.48 20.49 8.59
N PRO A 412 -2.68 19.91 8.36
CA PRO A 412 -3.68 20.54 7.49
C PRO A 412 -4.13 21.91 7.97
N ALA A 413 -4.23 22.14 9.29
CA ALA A 413 -4.54 23.45 9.84
C ALA A 413 -3.49 24.52 9.47
N LEU A 414 -2.27 24.11 9.19
CA LEU A 414 -1.18 24.98 8.71
C LEU A 414 -1.01 24.97 7.18
N GLY A 415 -1.95 24.37 6.44
CA GLY A 415 -1.84 24.24 4.98
C GLY A 415 -0.86 23.16 4.51
N VAL A 416 -0.24 22.42 5.41
CA VAL A 416 0.66 21.33 5.04
C VAL A 416 -0.17 20.09 4.74
N LYS A 417 -0.10 19.60 3.51
CA LYS A 417 -0.78 18.37 3.13
C LYS A 417 -0.19 17.19 3.91
N ARG A 418 -1.01 16.49 4.66
CA ARG A 418 -0.64 15.27 5.37
C ARG A 418 -1.48 14.08 4.91
N ASP A 419 -0.81 13.11 4.31
CA ASP A 419 -1.38 11.79 3.99
C ASP A 419 -0.55 10.70 4.68
N VAL A 420 0.08 9.80 3.97
CA VAL A 420 1.08 8.86 4.50
C VAL A 420 2.45 9.52 4.67
N ARG A 421 2.66 10.64 4.03
CA ARG A 421 3.90 11.42 4.03
C ARG A 421 3.64 12.82 4.58
N SER A 422 4.52 13.30 5.42
CA SER A 422 4.57 14.67 5.91
C SER A 422 5.86 15.32 5.44
N GLN A 423 5.75 16.33 4.60
CA GLN A 423 6.90 17.08 4.06
C GLN A 423 6.52 18.56 3.96
N PRO A 424 6.65 19.33 5.07
CA PRO A 424 6.42 20.77 5.03
C PRO A 424 7.39 21.44 4.05
N GLU A 425 6.89 22.35 3.23
CA GLU A 425 7.72 23.12 2.30
C GLU A 425 8.76 23.95 3.05
N LEU A 426 9.93 24.20 2.46
CA LEU A 426 10.99 24.99 3.07
C LEU A 426 10.53 26.43 3.37
N SER A 427 9.67 26.99 2.52
CA SER A 427 9.04 28.30 2.70
C SER A 427 8.23 28.43 3.99
N ASN A 428 7.76 27.33 4.58
CA ASN A 428 7.11 27.33 5.89
C ASN A 428 8.16 27.32 7.03
N TYR A 429 9.06 28.31 7.01
CA TYR A 429 10.22 28.39 7.88
C TYR A 429 9.85 28.50 9.36
N ALA A 430 8.84 29.30 9.72
CA ALA A 430 8.40 29.48 11.10
C ALA A 430 8.00 28.18 11.79
N LEU A 431 7.47 27.21 11.03
CA LEU A 431 7.17 25.87 11.55
C LEU A 431 8.40 25.17 12.13
N ARG A 432 9.59 25.43 11.58
CA ARG A 432 10.85 24.85 12.06
C ARG A 432 11.24 25.43 13.41
N GLY A 433 11.05 26.74 13.60
CA GLY A 433 11.20 27.38 14.91
C GLY A 433 10.22 26.83 15.93
N LEU A 434 8.92 26.84 15.60
CA LEU A 434 7.84 26.35 16.46
C LEU A 434 8.06 24.90 16.94
N LEU A 435 8.56 24.03 16.06
CA LEU A 435 8.78 22.62 16.35
C LEU A 435 10.23 22.33 16.82
N SER A 436 10.99 23.35 17.20
CA SER A 436 12.34 23.19 17.76
C SER A 436 13.31 22.44 16.84
N VAL A 437 13.23 22.70 15.53
CA VAL A 437 14.18 22.18 14.54
C VAL A 437 15.46 22.99 14.62
N ARG A 438 16.54 22.34 15.02
CA ARG A 438 17.85 22.99 15.08
C ARG A 438 18.67 22.75 13.83
N TYR A 439 18.66 21.54 13.30
CA TYR A 439 19.43 21.21 12.11
C TYR A 439 18.56 20.68 10.98
N LEU A 440 18.95 21.07 9.75
CA LEU A 440 18.39 20.51 8.52
C LEU A 440 19.50 19.78 7.77
N LEU A 441 19.17 18.58 7.31
CA LEU A 441 20.09 17.72 6.59
C LEU A 441 19.68 17.60 5.12
N THR A 442 20.67 17.68 4.24
CA THR A 442 20.51 17.34 2.82
C THR A 442 21.72 16.56 2.33
N THR A 443 21.65 15.98 1.14
CA THR A 443 22.81 15.33 0.52
C THR A 443 23.62 16.34 -0.29
N LEU A 444 24.90 16.04 -0.55
CA LEU A 444 25.77 16.85 -1.42
C LEU A 444 25.15 17.08 -2.79
N ALA A 445 24.45 16.08 -3.33
CA ALA A 445 23.79 16.18 -4.64
C ALA A 445 22.69 17.24 -4.68
N HIS A 446 22.00 17.48 -3.57
CA HIS A 446 20.87 18.41 -3.48
C HIS A 446 21.19 19.75 -2.84
N GLN A 447 22.46 19.99 -2.45
CA GLN A 447 22.89 21.21 -1.79
C GLN A 447 22.57 22.49 -2.61
N LYS A 448 22.86 22.47 -3.93
CA LYS A 448 22.57 23.63 -4.78
C LYS A 448 21.09 23.95 -4.87
N GLN A 449 20.26 22.92 -4.94
CA GLN A 449 18.81 23.10 -4.99
C GLN A 449 18.28 23.61 -3.65
N PHE A 450 18.79 23.09 -2.54
CA PHE A 450 18.45 23.59 -1.21
C PHE A 450 18.73 25.09 -1.10
N HIS A 451 19.91 25.58 -1.52
CA HIS A 451 20.24 27.01 -1.50
C HIS A 451 19.34 27.87 -2.39
N ALA A 452 18.78 27.31 -3.45
CA ALA A 452 17.86 28.05 -4.32
C ALA A 452 16.44 28.15 -3.73
N GLU A 453 16.04 27.23 -2.87
CA GLU A 453 14.69 27.11 -2.33
C GLU A 453 14.58 27.49 -0.84
N ALA A 454 15.71 27.52 -0.11
CA ALA A 454 15.74 27.78 1.32
C ALA A 454 15.74 29.29 1.64
N ASP A 455 15.10 29.65 2.76
CA ASP A 455 15.18 31.00 3.33
C ASP A 455 16.56 31.31 3.89
N GLU A 456 16.85 32.61 4.11
CA GLU A 456 18.14 33.08 4.66
C GLU A 456 18.42 32.66 6.11
N GLY A 457 17.43 32.08 6.80
CA GLY A 457 17.55 31.63 8.17
C GLY A 457 18.41 30.38 8.41
N TRP A 458 18.97 29.78 7.36
CA TRP A 458 19.81 28.59 7.43
C TRP A 458 21.28 28.93 7.23
N ALA A 459 22.12 28.64 8.21
CA ALA A 459 23.56 28.76 8.09
C ALA A 459 24.21 27.39 7.91
N TYR A 460 25.20 27.31 7.02
CA TYR A 460 26.00 26.10 6.88
C TYR A 460 26.67 25.78 8.23
N TYR A 461 26.50 24.55 8.70
CA TYR A 461 27.11 24.07 9.94
C TYR A 461 28.31 23.19 9.64
N ASP A 462 28.11 22.06 8.96
CA ASP A 462 29.18 21.11 8.63
C ASP A 462 28.77 20.17 7.49
N THR A 463 29.75 19.41 7.01
CA THR A 463 29.52 18.30 6.07
C THR A 463 30.15 17.04 6.67
N LEU A 464 29.27 16.15 7.15
CA LEU A 464 29.63 14.94 7.86
C LEU A 464 29.00 13.74 7.15
N ASP A 465 29.76 12.68 6.94
CA ASP A 465 29.28 11.38 6.49
C ASP A 465 28.35 11.43 5.25
N GLY A 466 28.69 12.26 4.27
CA GLY A 466 27.92 12.40 3.02
C GLY A 466 26.68 13.30 3.13
N TYR A 467 26.37 13.83 4.30
CA TYR A 467 25.32 14.81 4.53
C TYR A 467 25.87 16.21 4.76
N VAL A 468 25.12 17.19 4.28
CA VAL A 468 25.36 18.62 4.55
C VAL A 468 24.35 19.06 5.60
N LEU A 469 24.86 19.61 6.69
CA LEU A 469 24.09 20.10 7.82
C LEU A 469 23.99 21.61 7.76
N TYR A 470 22.79 22.13 7.99
CA TYR A 470 22.50 23.54 8.16
C TYR A 470 21.90 23.80 9.54
N GLU A 471 22.37 24.81 10.25
CA GLU A 471 21.81 25.23 11.53
C GLU A 471 20.75 26.31 11.32
N ASN A 472 19.63 26.16 12.01
CA ASN A 472 18.55 27.14 12.04
C ASN A 472 18.96 28.32 12.93
N GLN A 473 19.15 29.48 12.32
CA GLN A 473 19.55 30.71 13.03
C GLN A 473 18.44 31.25 13.95
N ASN A 474 17.20 30.87 13.70
CA ASN A 474 16.03 31.21 14.52
C ASN A 474 15.52 29.99 15.29
N TYR A 475 16.43 29.14 15.74
CA TYR A 475 16.11 27.98 16.58
C TYR A 475 15.46 28.42 17.89
N VAL A 476 14.32 27.81 18.21
CA VAL A 476 13.63 27.97 19.49
C VAL A 476 13.73 26.65 20.25
N PRO A 477 14.32 26.65 21.47
CA PRO A 477 14.41 25.45 22.30
C PRO A 477 13.03 24.89 22.65
N MET A 478 12.97 23.58 22.94
CA MET A 478 11.74 22.99 23.48
C MET A 478 11.42 23.60 24.85
N GLY A 479 10.14 23.88 25.10
CA GLY A 479 9.70 24.47 26.37
C GLY A 479 9.87 25.99 26.40
N PHE A 480 9.26 26.69 25.49
CA PHE A 480 9.12 28.16 25.51
C PHE A 480 7.75 28.60 26.01
N THR A 481 7.62 29.87 26.37
CA THR A 481 6.39 30.49 26.88
C THR A 481 5.88 31.54 25.93
N TYR A 482 4.59 31.87 26.05
CA TYR A 482 3.94 32.93 25.30
C TYR A 482 3.54 34.07 26.22
N ASP A 483 3.64 35.30 25.72
CA ASP A 483 3.09 36.50 26.34
C ASP A 483 1.72 36.85 25.77
N TYR A 484 1.41 36.34 24.58
CA TYR A 484 0.18 36.64 23.84
C TYR A 484 -0.65 35.40 23.60
N TYR A 485 -1.95 35.60 23.47
CA TYR A 485 -2.89 34.58 23.03
C TYR A 485 -3.87 35.11 21.96
N LEU A 486 -4.48 34.20 21.21
CA LEU A 486 -5.63 34.39 20.35
C LEU A 486 -6.60 33.24 20.54
N THR A 487 -7.87 33.45 20.22
CA THR A 487 -8.87 32.39 20.32
C THR A 487 -8.88 31.50 19.08
N GLU A 488 -9.43 30.28 19.19
CA GLU A 488 -9.59 29.38 18.05
C GLU A 488 -10.37 30.05 16.91
N THR A 489 -11.43 30.78 17.21
CA THR A 489 -12.22 31.54 16.22
C THR A 489 -11.37 32.55 15.49
N GLN A 490 -10.55 33.33 16.22
CA GLN A 490 -9.64 34.29 15.61
C GLN A 490 -8.57 33.60 14.74
N TYR A 491 -8.07 32.47 15.17
CA TYR A 491 -7.09 31.69 14.42
C TYR A 491 -7.70 31.08 13.14
N GLU A 492 -8.91 30.56 13.19
CA GLU A 492 -9.61 30.00 12.03
C GLU A 492 -9.94 31.06 10.97
N ASP A 493 -10.20 32.29 11.39
CA ASP A 493 -10.44 33.42 10.49
C ASP A 493 -9.17 33.94 9.79
N THR A 494 -7.99 33.45 10.17
CA THR A 494 -6.73 33.83 9.54
C THR A 494 -6.44 33.01 8.28
N VAL A 495 -5.67 33.59 7.36
CA VAL A 495 -5.23 32.85 6.18
C VAL A 495 -4.20 31.78 6.53
N THR A 496 -4.39 30.59 6.01
CA THR A 496 -3.59 29.39 6.32
C THR A 496 -2.07 29.61 6.25
N PRO A 497 -1.52 30.31 5.24
CA PRO A 497 -0.08 30.52 5.13
C PRO A 497 0.57 31.26 6.31
N THR A 498 -0.16 32.12 6.98
CA THR A 498 0.38 32.92 8.10
C THR A 498 0.29 32.22 9.45
N ARG A 499 -0.43 31.13 9.52
CA ARG A 499 -0.74 30.44 10.78
C ARG A 499 0.50 29.94 11.52
N SER A 500 1.52 29.46 10.81
CA SER A 500 2.77 29.07 11.46
C SER A 500 3.50 30.26 12.10
N ASN A 501 3.45 31.43 11.48
CA ASN A 501 4.02 32.68 12.06
C ASN A 501 3.22 33.13 13.29
N LEU A 502 1.89 33.06 13.23
CA LEU A 502 1.04 33.38 14.38
C LEU A 502 1.31 32.47 15.57
N LEU A 503 1.48 31.17 15.33
CA LEU A 503 1.81 30.20 16.38
C LEU A 503 3.20 30.42 17.01
N MET A 504 4.09 31.15 16.35
CA MET A 504 5.36 31.61 16.96
C MET A 504 5.17 32.81 17.88
N ARG A 505 4.05 33.56 17.76
CA ARG A 505 3.80 34.79 18.51
C ARG A 505 2.80 34.64 19.62
N ALA A 506 1.80 33.80 19.44
CA ALA A 506 0.69 33.69 20.37
C ALA A 506 0.21 32.24 20.56
N LEU A 507 -0.23 31.93 21.77
CA LEU A 507 -0.90 30.68 22.10
C LEU A 507 -2.33 30.72 21.60
N VAL A 508 -2.78 29.66 20.93
CA VAL A 508 -4.19 29.50 20.55
C VAL A 508 -4.93 28.85 21.71
N LEU A 509 -5.96 29.52 22.19
CA LEU A 509 -6.83 29.05 23.28
C LEU A 509 -8.25 28.81 22.77
N THR A 510 -8.92 27.82 23.31
CA THR A 510 -10.36 27.72 23.15
C THR A 510 -11.05 28.96 23.79
N GLU A 511 -12.28 29.26 23.42
CA GLU A 511 -13.03 30.37 24.05
C GLU A 511 -13.16 30.16 25.58
N GLU A 512 -13.30 28.91 26.03
CA GLU A 512 -13.36 28.54 27.43
C GLU A 512 -12.03 28.75 28.13
N ASP A 513 -10.92 28.31 27.52
CA ASP A 513 -9.58 28.50 28.05
C ASP A 513 -9.17 29.99 28.06
N ALA A 514 -9.63 30.77 27.10
CA ALA A 514 -9.38 32.22 27.07
C ALA A 514 -10.03 32.93 28.27
N VAL A 515 -11.22 32.49 28.71
CA VAL A 515 -11.86 32.97 29.95
C VAL A 515 -11.07 32.54 31.19
N ALA A 516 -10.59 31.30 31.23
CA ALA A 516 -9.90 30.76 32.40
C ALA A 516 -8.47 31.29 32.55
N TYR A 517 -7.71 31.37 31.47
CA TYR A 517 -6.27 31.65 31.45
C TYR A 517 -5.88 32.99 30.84
N GLY A 518 -6.80 33.66 30.12
CA GLY A 518 -6.50 34.92 29.46
C GLY A 518 -6.05 36.04 30.41
N GLN A 519 -6.30 35.91 31.70
CA GLN A 519 -5.79 36.85 32.73
C GLN A 519 -4.26 36.85 32.87
N TYR A 520 -3.58 35.77 32.43
CA TYR A 520 -2.12 35.60 32.51
C TYR A 520 -1.41 35.98 31.20
N LEU A 521 -2.16 36.26 30.12
CA LEU A 521 -1.66 36.52 28.78
C LEU A 521 -2.30 37.79 28.23
N THR A 522 -1.66 38.43 27.25
CA THR A 522 -2.21 39.60 26.55
C THR A 522 -2.92 39.13 25.27
N PRO A 523 -4.15 39.57 24.97
CA PRO A 523 -4.76 39.29 23.68
C PRO A 523 -3.90 39.86 22.53
N LEU A 524 -3.66 39.06 21.49
CA LEU A 524 -2.93 39.52 20.33
C LEU A 524 -3.73 40.62 19.62
N PRO A 525 -3.14 41.80 19.32
CA PRO A 525 -3.86 42.91 18.65
C PRO A 525 -4.43 42.46 17.30
N THR A 526 -5.67 42.84 17.01
CA THR A 526 -6.37 42.47 15.77
C THR A 526 -5.61 42.89 14.51
N ALA A 527 -4.89 44.02 14.57
CA ALA A 527 -4.03 44.49 13.48
C ALA A 527 -2.90 43.48 13.16
N GLU A 528 -2.43 42.72 14.16
CA GLU A 528 -1.36 41.76 14.00
C GLU A 528 -1.86 40.37 13.52
N LEU A 529 -3.16 40.07 13.69
CA LEU A 529 -3.78 38.87 13.13
C LEU A 529 -3.73 38.86 11.59
N ASN A 530 -3.83 40.05 10.99
CA ASN A 530 -3.83 40.25 9.55
C ASN A 530 -2.55 40.89 9.04
N ASP A 531 -1.55 41.11 9.91
CA ASP A 531 -0.25 41.60 9.51
C ASP A 531 0.52 40.51 8.77
N LEU A 532 0.26 40.46 7.48
CA LEU A 532 0.91 39.56 6.52
C LEU A 532 2.28 40.11 6.09
N THR A 533 3.04 40.67 7.02
CA THR A 533 4.41 41.05 6.71
C THR A 533 5.21 39.77 6.37
N TYR A 534 5.15 39.45 5.08
CA TYR A 534 6.01 38.55 4.36
C TYR A 534 5.82 37.03 4.56
N THR A 535 4.95 36.47 3.75
CA THR A 535 5.28 35.16 3.15
C THR A 535 5.28 35.36 1.62
N ARG A 536 6.44 35.53 1.03
CA ARG A 536 6.58 35.49 -0.42
C ARG A 536 6.43 34.02 -0.83
N TYR A 537 5.32 33.68 -1.45
CA TYR A 537 5.14 32.41 -2.12
C TYR A 537 5.71 32.52 -3.53
N THR A 538 6.90 32.07 -3.75
CA THR A 538 7.30 31.59 -5.06
C THR A 538 6.80 30.16 -5.16
N GLN A 539 5.57 29.97 -5.57
CA GLN A 539 5.15 28.69 -6.06
C GLN A 539 5.82 28.54 -7.42
N ASP A 540 6.80 27.65 -7.48
CA ASP A 540 7.29 27.18 -8.76
C ASP A 540 6.09 26.48 -9.44
N CYS A 541 5.51 27.12 -10.45
CA CYS A 541 4.37 26.64 -11.20
C CYS A 541 4.74 25.41 -12.07
N ALA A 542 5.64 24.59 -11.61
CA ALA A 542 5.94 23.28 -12.15
C ALA A 542 4.79 22.27 -11.97
N ASP A 543 3.70 22.64 -11.29
CA ASP A 543 2.48 21.88 -11.38
C ASP A 543 1.85 22.09 -12.77
N ARG A 544 2.08 21.13 -13.63
CA ARG A 544 1.73 21.06 -15.05
C ARG A 544 0.25 21.24 -15.38
N ARG A 545 -0.60 21.62 -14.42
CA ARG A 545 -2.04 21.86 -14.58
C ARG A 545 -2.44 23.30 -14.37
N ALA A 546 -1.62 24.10 -13.72
CA ALA A 546 -1.85 25.53 -13.57
C ALA A 546 -1.06 26.23 -14.66
N SER A 547 -1.71 26.54 -15.75
CA SER A 547 -1.14 27.46 -16.73
C SER A 547 -0.80 28.77 -16.04
N ALA A 548 0.51 29.06 -15.92
CA ALA A 548 1.00 30.44 -15.99
C ALA A 548 0.84 31.35 -14.77
N CYS A 549 0.97 30.88 -13.54
CA CYS A 549 1.30 31.82 -12.46
C CYS A 549 2.80 31.70 -12.14
N THR A 550 3.59 32.73 -12.37
CA THR A 550 5.04 32.77 -12.14
C THR A 550 5.41 33.33 -10.79
N ALA A 551 4.57 34.16 -10.20
CA ALA A 551 4.72 34.67 -8.85
C ALA A 551 3.36 34.96 -8.21
N PHE A 552 3.25 34.72 -6.92
CA PHE A 552 2.07 35.02 -6.13
C PHE A 552 2.50 35.73 -4.85
N GLU A 553 1.99 36.94 -4.63
CA GLU A 553 2.30 37.76 -3.47
C GLU A 553 1.03 38.06 -2.69
N MET A 554 0.99 37.72 -1.41
CA MET A 554 -0.09 38.10 -0.51
C MET A 554 0.30 39.38 0.22
N THR A 555 -0.59 40.34 0.23
CA THR A 555 -0.45 41.60 0.97
C THR A 555 -1.64 41.80 1.91
N SER A 556 -1.52 42.69 2.88
CA SER A 556 -2.63 43.07 3.76
C SER A 556 -3.86 43.65 3.02
N ALA A 557 -3.69 44.06 1.77
CA ALA A 557 -4.75 44.60 0.91
C ALA A 557 -5.33 43.57 -0.08
N GLY A 558 -4.77 42.35 -0.14
CA GLY A 558 -5.17 41.31 -1.08
C GLY A 558 -3.98 40.49 -1.61
N PHE A 559 -4.09 39.98 -2.82
CA PHE A 559 -2.99 39.25 -3.46
C PHE A 559 -2.64 39.87 -4.83
N HIS A 560 -1.40 39.70 -5.22
CA HIS A 560 -0.89 40.02 -6.55
C HIS A 560 -0.34 38.71 -7.16
N ALA A 561 -0.75 38.38 -8.38
CA ALA A 561 -0.27 37.25 -9.12
C ALA A 561 0.22 37.68 -10.50
N GLU A 562 1.43 37.27 -10.88
CA GLU A 562 1.97 37.46 -12.22
C GLU A 562 1.75 36.14 -13.01
N ALA A 563 1.13 36.25 -14.19
CA ALA A 563 0.80 35.15 -15.07
C ALA A 563 1.81 34.99 -16.21
#